data_0506ac7a86b3e15a95069f7e6e69ab8b
#
_entry.id   0506ac7a86b3e15a95069f7e6e69ab8b
#
_cell.length_a   1.000
_cell.length_b   1.000
_cell.length_c   1.000
_cell.angle_alpha   90.00
_cell.angle_beta   90.00
_cell.angle_gamma   90.00
#
_symmetry.space_group_name_H-M   'P 1'
#
loop_
_entity.id
_entity.type
_entity.pdbx_description
1 polymer ?
#
loop_
_entity_poly.entity_id
_entity_poly.type
_entity_poly.pdbx_seq_one_letter_code
_entity_poly.pdbx_strand_id
1 'polypeptide(L)'
;MTLFKMSLFENSVSFFRESLEQAIKAESNDEKWKFAILIQIQAIETILKERLSLEHEVLVYTDIDKCRNTVNLKQSIERLKKIAGVTLVDSDHKTIETAAELRNKIVHFDFEYSVEQVKSQFIRLVGFYIEFAKKQLDVHVIDLLSDNLKSELFKLRDYVEELAIRANAQIEVQKIPASDIWTCPLCKHDAFVVFDGQDKCYVCGHAEELVECEQCGKYEFEHDIQEYDFGNLKGWENIKLFCSECWDKLETEYHEEFWELS
;
A
#
# COMPACT_ATOMS: atom_id res chain seq x y z
N MET A 1 20.87 21.18 -31.22
CA MET A 1 19.76 20.40 -30.71
C MET A 1 20.01 20.18 -29.22
N THR A 2 19.18 20.72 -28.34
CA THR A 2 19.36 20.58 -26.89
C THR A 2 18.79 19.22 -26.48
N LEU A 3 19.63 18.37 -25.88
CA LEU A 3 19.18 17.06 -25.36
C LEU A 3 18.60 17.25 -23.96
N PHE A 4 17.36 16.79 -23.77
CA PHE A 4 16.77 16.63 -22.46
C PHE A 4 17.17 15.24 -21.91
N LYS A 5 17.92 15.21 -20.80
CA LYS A 5 18.42 13.98 -20.19
C LYS A 5 18.24 14.05 -18.67
N MET A 6 17.74 12.99 -18.08
CA MET A 6 17.62 12.81 -16.63
C MET A 6 18.05 11.40 -16.25
N SER A 7 18.73 11.24 -15.12
CA SER A 7 18.96 9.95 -14.49
C SER A 7 17.67 9.38 -13.87
N LEU A 8 17.66 8.12 -13.49
CA LEU A 8 16.52 7.52 -12.76
C LEU A 8 16.27 8.25 -11.43
N PHE A 9 17.35 8.61 -10.73
CA PHE A 9 17.23 9.36 -9.48
C PHE A 9 16.60 10.76 -9.69
N GLU A 10 17.15 11.55 -10.62
CA GLU A 10 16.61 12.88 -10.94
C GLU A 10 15.14 12.81 -11.37
N ASN A 11 14.79 11.81 -12.18
CA ASN A 11 13.42 11.57 -12.63
C ASN A 11 12.51 11.21 -11.45
N SER A 12 12.97 10.36 -10.54
CA SER A 12 12.23 9.99 -9.33
C SER A 12 11.97 11.22 -8.44
N VAL A 13 12.99 12.05 -8.19
CA VAL A 13 12.85 13.29 -7.42
C VAL A 13 11.92 14.29 -8.11
N SER A 14 11.94 14.35 -9.44
CA SER A 14 11.01 15.19 -10.21
C SER A 14 9.56 14.76 -10.01
N PHE A 15 9.27 13.45 -10.08
CA PHE A 15 7.94 12.92 -9.78
C PHE A 15 7.54 13.17 -8.32
N PHE A 16 8.46 13.01 -7.38
CA PHE A 16 8.19 13.28 -5.98
C PHE A 16 7.77 14.74 -5.74
N ARG A 17 8.51 15.70 -6.30
CA ARG A 17 8.16 17.12 -6.23
C ARG A 17 6.80 17.41 -6.85
N GLU A 18 6.56 16.92 -8.06
CA GLU A 18 5.29 17.11 -8.75
C GLU A 18 4.10 16.53 -7.97
N SER A 19 4.30 15.36 -7.33
CA SER A 19 3.25 14.76 -6.50
C SER A 19 2.85 15.65 -5.32
N LEU A 20 3.82 16.29 -4.66
CA LEU A 20 3.57 17.27 -3.60
C LEU A 20 2.86 18.52 -4.13
N GLU A 21 3.25 19.02 -5.31
CA GLU A 21 2.55 20.15 -5.94
C GLU A 21 1.09 19.83 -6.29
N GLN A 22 0.82 18.60 -6.75
CA GLN A 22 -0.55 18.18 -7.01
C GLN A 22 -1.35 18.03 -5.70
N ALA A 23 -0.74 17.58 -4.62
CA ALA A 23 -1.37 17.52 -3.31
C ALA A 23 -1.71 18.92 -2.76
N ILE A 24 -0.85 19.91 -2.95
CA ILE A 24 -1.14 21.30 -2.60
C ILE A 24 -2.34 21.85 -3.42
N LYS A 25 -2.35 21.58 -4.72
CA LYS A 25 -3.46 22.00 -5.59
C LYS A 25 -4.77 21.29 -5.22
N ALA A 26 -4.68 20.10 -4.63
CA ALA A 26 -5.82 19.31 -4.21
C ALA A 26 -6.57 19.91 -3.01
N GLU A 27 -5.96 20.80 -2.23
CA GLU A 27 -6.64 21.54 -1.14
C GLU A 27 -7.79 22.44 -1.67
N SER A 28 -7.74 22.82 -2.95
CA SER A 28 -8.78 23.60 -3.61
C SER A 28 -9.53 22.84 -4.71
N ASN A 29 -9.08 21.65 -5.09
CA ASN A 29 -9.68 20.82 -6.13
C ASN A 29 -9.39 19.35 -5.91
N ASP A 30 -10.33 18.63 -5.32
CA ASP A 30 -10.19 17.23 -4.92
C ASP A 30 -9.76 16.28 -6.06
N GLU A 31 -10.09 16.58 -7.32
CA GLU A 31 -9.62 15.80 -8.45
C GLU A 31 -8.09 15.70 -8.54
N LYS A 32 -7.36 16.64 -7.97
CA LYS A 32 -5.89 16.66 -7.97
C LYS A 32 -5.30 15.56 -7.12
N TRP A 33 -6.04 15.05 -6.12
CA TRP A 33 -5.58 13.93 -5.31
C TRP A 33 -5.27 12.68 -6.11
N LYS A 34 -6.06 12.38 -7.16
CA LYS A 34 -5.77 11.24 -8.04
C LYS A 34 -4.41 11.37 -8.73
N PHE A 35 -4.06 12.60 -9.16
CA PHE A 35 -2.76 12.86 -9.80
C PHE A 35 -1.62 12.81 -8.78
N ALA A 36 -1.81 13.38 -7.59
CA ALA A 36 -0.82 13.31 -6.50
C ALA A 36 -0.42 11.87 -6.21
N ILE A 37 -1.40 10.96 -6.01
CA ILE A 37 -1.16 9.55 -5.76
C ILE A 37 -0.49 8.86 -6.95
N LEU A 38 -1.01 9.02 -8.17
CA LEU A 38 -0.44 8.36 -9.34
C LEU A 38 1.02 8.75 -9.57
N ILE A 39 1.33 10.03 -9.42
CA ILE A 39 2.68 10.56 -9.59
C ILE A 39 3.58 10.10 -8.45
N GLN A 40 3.07 10.02 -7.21
CA GLN A 40 3.83 9.51 -6.07
C GLN A 40 4.19 8.02 -6.24
N ILE A 41 3.27 7.21 -6.75
CA ILE A 41 3.55 5.80 -7.06
C ILE A 41 4.63 5.70 -8.15
N GLN A 42 4.59 6.59 -9.15
CA GLN A 42 5.61 6.63 -10.19
C GLN A 42 6.99 7.05 -9.63
N ALA A 43 7.03 7.98 -8.67
CA ALA A 43 8.25 8.33 -7.95
C ALA A 43 8.83 7.10 -7.23
N ILE A 44 7.99 6.35 -6.52
CA ILE A 44 8.38 5.13 -5.81
C ILE A 44 8.89 4.07 -6.79
N GLU A 45 8.18 3.79 -7.87
CA GLU A 45 8.61 2.81 -8.87
C GLU A 45 9.99 3.18 -9.44
N THR A 46 10.22 4.45 -9.68
CA THR A 46 11.48 4.94 -10.26
C THR A 46 12.63 4.90 -9.27
N ILE A 47 12.41 5.22 -7.97
CA ILE A 47 13.48 5.15 -6.96
C ILE A 47 13.87 3.70 -6.63
N LEU A 48 12.92 2.76 -6.67
CA LEU A 48 13.23 1.33 -6.54
C LEU A 48 14.10 0.83 -7.69
N LYS A 49 13.82 1.30 -8.92
CA LYS A 49 14.65 1.00 -10.10
C LYS A 49 16.02 1.64 -10.00
N GLU A 50 16.12 2.87 -9.48
CA GLU A 50 17.43 3.49 -9.20
C GLU A 50 18.24 2.60 -8.26
N ARG A 51 17.66 2.16 -7.15
CA ARG A 51 18.37 1.27 -6.21
C ARG A 51 18.82 -0.05 -6.85
N LEU A 52 18.00 -0.63 -7.72
CA LEU A 52 18.38 -1.82 -8.50
C LEU A 52 19.52 -1.52 -9.49
N SER A 53 19.49 -0.37 -10.14
CA SER A 53 20.53 0.01 -11.13
C SER A 53 21.90 0.17 -10.50
N LEU A 54 21.96 0.52 -9.19
CA LEU A 54 23.22 0.59 -8.44
C LEU A 54 23.86 -0.78 -8.22
N GLU A 55 23.06 -1.86 -8.18
CA GLU A 55 23.62 -3.21 -8.20
C GLU A 55 24.09 -3.59 -9.60
N HIS A 56 23.24 -3.41 -10.60
CA HIS A 56 23.56 -3.54 -12.01
C HIS A 56 22.42 -3.00 -12.90
N GLU A 57 22.77 -2.26 -13.95
CA GLU A 57 21.78 -1.61 -14.82
C GLU A 57 20.79 -2.57 -15.48
N VAL A 58 21.20 -3.81 -15.78
CA VAL A 58 20.31 -4.80 -16.40
C VAL A 58 19.16 -5.22 -15.50
N LEU A 59 19.28 -5.04 -14.17
CA LEU A 59 18.26 -5.44 -13.19
C LEU A 59 16.98 -4.60 -13.27
N VAL A 60 17.02 -3.46 -13.95
CA VAL A 60 15.82 -2.66 -14.20
C VAL A 60 14.95 -3.18 -15.35
N TYR A 61 15.44 -4.16 -16.12
CA TYR A 61 14.71 -4.73 -17.25
C TYR A 61 14.07 -6.08 -16.90
N THR A 62 12.88 -6.35 -17.47
CA THR A 62 12.19 -7.64 -17.29
C THR A 62 12.95 -8.78 -17.96
N ASP A 63 13.48 -8.53 -19.15
CA ASP A 63 14.33 -9.43 -19.92
C ASP A 63 15.76 -8.84 -19.95
N ILE A 64 16.65 -9.44 -19.17
CA ILE A 64 18.03 -8.96 -18.99
C ILE A 64 18.86 -9.11 -20.27
N ASP A 65 18.53 -10.09 -21.12
CA ASP A 65 19.27 -10.35 -22.35
C ASP A 65 18.89 -9.35 -23.46
N LYS A 66 17.68 -8.85 -23.45
CA LYS A 66 17.17 -7.92 -24.46
C LYS A 66 17.10 -6.48 -24.02
N CYS A 67 17.21 -6.22 -22.72
CA CYS A 67 17.09 -4.88 -22.12
C CYS A 67 15.84 -4.13 -22.61
N ARG A 68 14.72 -4.85 -22.71
CA ARG A 68 13.42 -4.30 -23.12
C ARG A 68 12.45 -4.37 -21.96
N ASN A 69 11.54 -3.42 -21.90
CA ASN A 69 10.54 -3.27 -20.86
C ASN A 69 11.16 -3.30 -19.45
N THR A 70 10.84 -2.33 -18.65
CA THR A 70 11.34 -2.27 -17.28
C THR A 70 10.45 -3.09 -16.33
N VAL A 71 11.04 -3.55 -15.24
CA VAL A 71 10.33 -4.22 -14.13
C VAL A 71 9.23 -3.32 -13.59
N ASN A 72 8.12 -3.92 -13.17
CA ASN A 72 7.07 -3.24 -12.44
C ASN A 72 7.42 -3.14 -10.95
N LEU A 73 6.54 -2.48 -10.18
CA LEU A 73 6.71 -2.24 -8.75
C LEU A 73 6.97 -3.54 -7.96
N LYS A 74 6.12 -4.55 -8.14
CA LYS A 74 6.25 -5.86 -7.46
C LYS A 74 7.57 -6.56 -7.82
N GLN A 75 7.91 -6.62 -9.09
CA GLN A 75 9.16 -7.22 -9.55
C GLN A 75 10.39 -6.46 -9.01
N SER A 76 10.32 -5.12 -8.89
CA SER A 76 11.38 -4.32 -8.30
C SER A 76 11.64 -4.72 -6.85
N ILE A 77 10.59 -4.86 -6.04
CA ILE A 77 10.69 -5.25 -4.63
C ILE A 77 11.27 -6.67 -4.50
N GLU A 78 10.77 -7.61 -5.29
CA GLU A 78 11.29 -8.99 -5.26
C GLU A 78 12.77 -9.06 -5.61
N ARG A 79 13.22 -8.30 -6.63
CA ARG A 79 14.63 -8.23 -7.00
C ARG A 79 15.48 -7.55 -5.92
N LEU A 80 15.00 -6.45 -5.35
CA LEU A 80 15.68 -5.78 -4.25
C LEU A 80 15.89 -6.73 -3.06
N LYS A 81 14.87 -7.51 -2.69
CA LYS A 81 14.97 -8.51 -1.63
C LYS A 81 15.96 -9.63 -1.97
N LYS A 82 15.84 -10.22 -3.17
CA LYS A 82 16.60 -11.41 -3.56
C LYS A 82 18.05 -11.11 -3.95
N ILE A 83 18.32 -9.95 -4.52
CA ILE A 83 19.61 -9.62 -5.15
C ILE A 83 20.36 -8.58 -4.32
N ALA A 84 19.70 -7.48 -3.93
CA ALA A 84 20.33 -6.38 -3.21
C ALA A 84 20.28 -6.55 -1.67
N GLY A 85 19.63 -7.63 -1.16
CA GLY A 85 19.48 -7.86 0.28
C GLY A 85 18.61 -6.81 0.99
N VAL A 86 17.86 -6.01 0.24
CA VAL A 86 16.97 -4.98 0.79
C VAL A 86 15.69 -5.63 1.27
N THR A 87 15.49 -5.62 2.58
CA THR A 87 14.24 -6.11 3.19
C THR A 87 13.40 -4.91 3.59
N LEU A 88 12.19 -4.84 3.05
CA LEU A 88 11.17 -3.90 3.49
C LEU A 88 10.48 -4.44 4.74
N VAL A 89 10.09 -3.57 5.66
CA VAL A 89 9.23 -3.95 6.78
C VAL A 89 7.81 -4.23 6.28
N ASP A 90 7.06 -5.05 6.99
CA ASP A 90 5.72 -5.49 6.55
C ASP A 90 4.76 -4.31 6.29
N SER A 91 4.84 -3.24 7.10
CA SER A 91 4.06 -2.03 6.90
C SER A 91 4.36 -1.33 5.56
N ASP A 92 5.62 -1.31 5.14
CA ASP A 92 6.03 -0.73 3.86
C ASP A 92 5.57 -1.60 2.70
N HIS A 93 5.67 -2.92 2.85
CA HIS A 93 5.20 -3.89 1.86
C HIS A 93 3.72 -3.69 1.58
N LYS A 94 2.89 -3.71 2.64
CA LYS A 94 1.45 -3.45 2.54
C LYS A 94 1.13 -2.05 1.97
N THR A 95 1.90 -1.02 2.34
CA THR A 95 1.73 0.33 1.78
C THR A 95 1.89 0.35 0.27
N ILE A 96 2.90 -0.36 -0.25
CA ILE A 96 3.18 -0.42 -1.69
C ILE A 96 2.12 -1.28 -2.43
N GLU A 97 1.70 -2.39 -1.84
CA GLU A 97 0.64 -3.24 -2.40
C GLU A 97 -0.68 -2.47 -2.52
N THR A 98 -1.11 -1.81 -1.44
CA THR A 98 -2.30 -0.95 -1.44
C THR A 98 -2.19 0.17 -2.49
N ALA A 99 -0.99 0.75 -2.67
CA ALA A 99 -0.76 1.76 -3.69
C ALA A 99 -0.90 1.22 -5.12
N ALA A 100 -0.40 0.01 -5.37
CA ALA A 100 -0.53 -0.64 -6.68
C ALA A 100 -2.00 -0.92 -7.02
N GLU A 101 -2.79 -1.38 -6.05
CA GLU A 101 -4.23 -1.61 -6.19
C GLU A 101 -4.98 -0.30 -6.43
N LEU A 102 -4.68 0.73 -5.63
CA LEU A 102 -5.27 2.06 -5.78
C LEU A 102 -4.99 2.64 -7.17
N ARG A 103 -3.74 2.52 -7.66
CA ARG A 103 -3.38 2.93 -9.02
C ARG A 103 -4.24 2.21 -10.06
N ASN A 104 -4.41 0.89 -9.93
CA ASN A 104 -5.19 0.10 -10.88
C ASN A 104 -6.66 0.54 -10.87
N LYS A 105 -7.24 0.75 -9.70
CA LYS A 105 -8.61 1.26 -9.57
C LYS A 105 -8.74 2.65 -10.20
N ILE A 106 -7.87 3.59 -9.88
CA ILE A 106 -7.92 4.97 -10.41
C ILE A 106 -7.77 5.01 -11.95
N VAL A 107 -6.96 4.13 -12.52
CA VAL A 107 -6.65 4.17 -13.97
C VAL A 107 -7.68 3.41 -14.81
N HIS A 108 -8.26 2.33 -14.28
CA HIS A 108 -9.01 1.37 -15.09
C HIS A 108 -10.48 1.19 -14.68
N PHE A 109 -10.89 1.67 -13.50
CA PHE A 109 -12.22 1.42 -12.96
C PHE A 109 -12.85 2.70 -12.39
N ASP A 110 -14.15 2.63 -12.14
CA ASP A 110 -14.82 3.59 -11.27
C ASP A 110 -14.31 3.39 -9.84
N PHE A 111 -14.07 4.49 -9.13
CA PHE A 111 -13.57 4.43 -7.77
C PHE A 111 -14.27 5.47 -6.89
N GLU A 112 -14.45 5.11 -5.62
CA GLU A 112 -15.01 5.97 -4.59
C GLU A 112 -14.10 5.90 -3.36
N TYR A 113 -13.51 7.04 -2.98
CA TYR A 113 -12.69 7.21 -1.80
C TYR A 113 -12.98 8.58 -1.18
N SER A 114 -12.99 8.66 0.16
CA SER A 114 -13.03 9.96 0.81
C SER A 114 -11.70 10.70 0.62
N VAL A 115 -11.74 12.02 0.72
CA VAL A 115 -10.52 12.86 0.63
C VAL A 115 -9.54 12.47 1.73
N GLU A 116 -10.04 12.14 2.93
CA GLU A 116 -9.24 11.70 4.08
C GLU A 116 -8.51 10.38 3.79
N GLN A 117 -9.18 9.43 3.15
CA GLN A 117 -8.57 8.16 2.74
C GLN A 117 -7.40 8.42 1.78
N VAL A 118 -7.63 9.28 0.78
CA VAL A 118 -6.63 9.61 -0.23
C VAL A 118 -5.44 10.34 0.39
N LYS A 119 -5.69 11.33 1.25
CA LYS A 119 -4.65 12.06 2.00
C LYS A 119 -3.80 11.12 2.85
N SER A 120 -4.44 10.25 3.62
CA SER A 120 -3.74 9.27 4.47
C SER A 120 -2.82 8.36 3.66
N GLN A 121 -3.31 7.83 2.54
CA GLN A 121 -2.49 7.00 1.65
C GLN A 121 -1.33 7.79 1.04
N PHE A 122 -1.58 9.01 0.57
CA PHE A 122 -0.55 9.86 -0.02
C PHE A 122 0.59 10.10 0.97
N ILE A 123 0.28 10.49 2.21
CA ILE A 123 1.30 10.74 3.25
C ILE A 123 2.13 9.50 3.56
N ARG A 124 1.51 8.32 3.58
CA ARG A 124 2.24 7.06 3.79
C ARG A 124 3.22 6.75 2.66
N LEU A 125 2.77 6.97 1.41
CA LEU A 125 3.64 6.80 0.24
C LEU A 125 4.80 7.81 0.25
N VAL A 126 4.54 9.04 0.67
CA VAL A 126 5.57 10.06 0.87
C VAL A 126 6.56 9.63 1.96
N GLY A 127 6.05 9.16 3.10
CA GLY A 127 6.87 8.64 4.20
C GLY A 127 7.78 7.49 3.75
N PHE A 128 7.21 6.50 3.05
CA PHE A 128 7.98 5.41 2.47
C PHE A 128 9.08 5.92 1.54
N TYR A 129 8.76 6.84 0.63
CA TYR A 129 9.71 7.38 -0.33
C TYR A 129 10.90 8.05 0.36
N ILE A 130 10.65 8.90 1.36
CA ILE A 130 11.67 9.60 2.14
C ILE A 130 12.58 8.61 2.89
N GLU A 131 11.98 7.65 3.59
CA GLU A 131 12.72 6.64 4.34
C GLU A 131 13.54 5.72 3.43
N PHE A 132 12.99 5.31 2.31
CA PHE A 132 13.69 4.48 1.33
C PHE A 132 14.89 5.21 0.74
N ALA A 133 14.72 6.46 0.31
CA ALA A 133 15.82 7.27 -0.20
C ALA A 133 16.95 7.42 0.81
N LYS A 134 16.60 7.72 2.07
CA LYS A 134 17.56 7.84 3.15
C LYS A 134 18.30 6.53 3.44
N LYS A 135 17.56 5.42 3.59
CA LYS A 135 18.15 4.14 4.00
C LYS A 135 18.92 3.43 2.87
N GLN A 136 18.47 3.57 1.63
CA GLN A 136 18.97 2.77 0.52
C GLN A 136 19.88 3.54 -0.45
N LEU A 137 19.79 4.87 -0.46
CA LEU A 137 20.57 5.74 -1.34
C LEU A 137 21.43 6.76 -0.59
N ASP A 138 21.30 6.84 0.75
CA ASP A 138 21.94 7.85 1.61
C ASP A 138 21.62 9.30 1.18
N VAL A 139 20.36 9.54 0.76
CA VAL A 139 19.91 10.84 0.27
C VAL A 139 18.77 11.38 1.13
N HIS A 140 18.94 12.59 1.66
CA HIS A 140 17.91 13.35 2.35
C HIS A 140 17.06 14.14 1.34
N VAL A 141 16.09 13.49 0.72
CA VAL A 141 15.27 14.07 -0.36
C VAL A 141 14.48 15.32 0.06
N ILE A 142 14.20 15.49 1.34
CA ILE A 142 13.56 16.71 1.88
C ILE A 142 14.43 17.94 1.61
N ASP A 143 15.76 17.81 1.69
CA ASP A 143 16.69 18.92 1.46
C ASP A 143 16.68 19.40 0.01
N LEU A 144 16.23 18.54 -0.89
CA LEU A 144 16.07 18.85 -2.33
C LEU A 144 14.76 19.60 -2.64
N LEU A 145 13.84 19.76 -1.67
CA LEU A 145 12.59 20.48 -1.84
C LEU A 145 12.78 21.99 -1.63
N SER A 146 11.94 22.80 -2.29
CA SER A 146 11.82 24.21 -1.96
C SER A 146 11.18 24.40 -0.57
N ASP A 147 11.44 25.54 0.07
CA ASP A 147 10.89 25.83 1.40
C ASP A 147 9.35 25.80 1.42
N ASN A 148 8.72 26.21 0.33
CA ASN A 148 7.26 26.12 0.19
C ASN A 148 6.79 24.66 0.21
N LEU A 149 7.41 23.77 -0.57
CA LEU A 149 7.06 22.35 -0.59
C LEU A 149 7.31 21.66 0.75
N LYS A 150 8.39 22.03 1.45
CA LYS A 150 8.65 21.54 2.82
C LYS A 150 7.54 21.93 3.78
N SER A 151 7.17 23.21 3.77
CA SER A 151 6.10 23.74 4.64
C SER A 151 4.77 23.03 4.40
N GLU A 152 4.38 22.85 3.13
CA GLU A 152 3.12 22.17 2.79
C GLU A 152 3.15 20.67 3.13
N LEU A 153 4.28 20.01 2.94
CA LEU A 153 4.46 18.61 3.36
C LEU A 153 4.23 18.44 4.86
N PHE A 154 4.77 19.33 5.69
CA PHE A 154 4.57 19.28 7.14
C PHE A 154 3.12 19.53 7.52
N LYS A 155 2.40 20.43 6.86
CA LYS A 155 0.97 20.66 7.11
C LYS A 155 0.12 19.41 6.81
N LEU A 156 0.40 18.72 5.70
CA LEU A 156 -0.30 17.48 5.36
C LEU A 156 -0.07 16.39 6.41
N ARG A 157 1.15 16.27 6.91
CA ARG A 157 1.50 15.32 7.97
C ARG A 157 0.76 15.65 9.26
N ASP A 158 0.79 16.89 9.69
CA ASP A 158 0.11 17.35 10.90
C ASP A 158 -1.40 17.10 10.84
N TYR A 159 -2.00 17.23 9.67
CA TYR A 159 -3.41 16.92 9.47
C TYR A 159 -3.74 15.45 9.74
N VAL A 160 -2.94 14.52 9.23
CA VAL A 160 -3.14 13.08 9.47
C VAL A 160 -2.91 12.72 10.94
N GLU A 161 -1.90 13.33 11.57
CA GLU A 161 -1.65 13.16 13.02
C GLU A 161 -2.82 13.69 13.86
N GLU A 162 -3.40 14.84 13.51
CA GLU A 162 -4.58 15.39 14.17
C GLU A 162 -5.81 14.46 14.02
N LEU A 163 -6.03 13.88 12.84
CA LEU A 163 -7.11 12.90 12.67
C LEU A 163 -6.91 11.67 13.56
N ALA A 164 -5.68 11.18 13.68
CA ALA A 164 -5.36 10.06 14.55
C ALA A 164 -5.61 10.37 16.04
N ILE A 165 -5.23 11.58 16.48
CA ILE A 165 -5.50 12.05 17.85
C ILE A 165 -7.02 12.09 18.12
N ARG A 166 -7.81 12.62 17.20
CA ARG A 166 -9.29 12.68 17.34
C ARG A 166 -9.91 11.30 17.33
N ALA A 167 -9.46 10.40 16.48
CA ALA A 167 -9.93 9.02 16.44
C ALA A 167 -9.70 8.31 17.76
N ASN A 168 -8.50 8.41 18.34
CA ASN A 168 -8.16 7.82 19.62
C ASN A 168 -9.02 8.41 20.76
N ALA A 169 -9.20 9.72 20.80
CA ALA A 169 -10.07 10.36 21.79
C ALA A 169 -11.52 9.88 21.67
N GLN A 170 -12.03 9.67 20.47
CA GLN A 170 -13.37 9.13 20.24
C GLN A 170 -13.50 7.68 20.72
N ILE A 171 -12.53 6.84 20.45
CA ILE A 171 -12.43 5.44 20.91
C ILE A 171 -12.47 5.39 22.44
N GLU A 172 -11.68 6.24 23.11
CA GLU A 172 -11.66 6.33 24.58
C GLU A 172 -13.02 6.79 25.17
N VAL A 173 -13.62 7.83 24.59
CA VAL A 173 -14.93 8.35 25.03
C VAL A 173 -16.02 7.29 24.89
N GLN A 174 -16.01 6.53 23.81
CA GLN A 174 -16.96 5.46 23.54
C GLN A 174 -16.66 4.17 24.32
N LYS A 175 -15.49 4.10 24.99
CA LYS A 175 -15.03 2.94 25.76
C LYS A 175 -15.02 1.66 24.93
N ILE A 176 -14.55 1.77 23.68
CA ILE A 176 -14.46 0.63 22.76
C ILE A 176 -13.43 -0.35 23.31
N PRO A 177 -13.77 -1.65 23.44
CA PRO A 177 -12.82 -2.67 23.88
C PRO A 177 -11.61 -2.76 22.92
N ALA A 178 -10.44 -3.03 23.49
CA ALA A 178 -9.23 -3.20 22.65
C ALA A 178 -9.32 -4.36 21.64
N SER A 179 -10.13 -5.37 21.94
CA SER A 179 -10.45 -6.48 21.03
C SER A 179 -11.16 -6.03 19.75
N ASP A 180 -11.93 -4.94 19.84
CA ASP A 180 -12.77 -4.42 18.77
C ASP A 180 -12.10 -3.27 18.00
N ILE A 181 -10.81 -3.02 18.28
CA ILE A 181 -9.99 -2.04 17.61
C ILE A 181 -8.95 -2.79 16.76
N TRP A 182 -9.13 -2.71 15.45
CA TRP A 182 -8.24 -3.37 14.50
C TRP A 182 -7.36 -2.36 13.76
N THR A 183 -6.26 -2.86 13.19
CA THR A 183 -5.43 -2.06 12.29
C THR A 183 -6.18 -1.84 10.98
N CYS A 184 -6.41 -0.61 10.61
CA CYS A 184 -7.08 -0.28 9.35
C CYS A 184 -6.29 -0.78 8.14
N PRO A 185 -6.88 -1.56 7.22
CA PRO A 185 -6.19 -2.06 6.04
C PRO A 185 -5.74 -0.94 5.09
N LEU A 186 -6.44 0.20 5.10
CA LEU A 186 -6.12 1.32 4.23
C LEU A 186 -5.08 2.28 4.84
N CYS A 187 -5.31 2.85 6.02
CA CYS A 187 -4.42 3.86 6.62
C CYS A 187 -3.44 3.32 7.67
N LYS A 188 -3.57 2.07 8.05
CA LYS A 188 -2.72 1.33 9.01
C LYS A 188 -2.65 1.93 10.42
N HIS A 189 -3.56 2.79 10.78
CA HIS A 189 -3.76 3.18 12.17
C HIS A 189 -4.60 2.13 12.90
N ASP A 190 -4.32 1.92 14.18
CA ASP A 190 -5.10 1.07 15.07
C ASP A 190 -6.34 1.84 15.52
N ALA A 191 -7.28 2.01 14.61
CA ALA A 191 -8.47 2.81 14.77
C ALA A 191 -9.64 2.32 13.89
N PHE A 192 -9.57 1.12 13.35
CA PHE A 192 -10.69 0.48 12.67
C PHE A 192 -11.53 -0.20 13.76
N VAL A 193 -12.71 0.37 14.01
CA VAL A 193 -13.63 -0.13 15.03
C VAL A 193 -14.56 -1.14 14.40
N VAL A 194 -14.60 -2.34 15.00
CA VAL A 194 -15.46 -3.45 14.55
C VAL A 194 -16.62 -3.66 15.53
N PHE A 195 -17.71 -4.24 15.04
CA PHE A 195 -18.91 -4.59 15.82
C PHE A 195 -19.64 -3.39 16.45
N ASP A 196 -19.38 -2.16 16.00
CA ASP A 196 -20.11 -0.96 16.41
C ASP A 196 -21.33 -0.66 15.50
N GLY A 197 -21.56 -1.51 14.50
CA GLY A 197 -22.62 -1.38 13.50
C GLY A 197 -22.25 -0.49 12.31
N GLN A 198 -21.01 -0.02 12.24
CA GLN A 198 -20.48 0.76 11.12
C GLN A 198 -19.23 0.16 10.51
N ASP A 199 -18.47 -0.65 11.28
CA ASP A 199 -17.25 -1.37 10.88
C ASP A 199 -16.34 -0.50 10.01
N LYS A 200 -15.79 0.57 10.61
CA LYS A 200 -15.01 1.58 9.91
C LYS A 200 -13.83 2.12 10.68
N CYS A 201 -12.86 2.65 9.95
CA CYS A 201 -11.72 3.35 10.51
C CYS A 201 -12.11 4.78 10.96
N TYR A 202 -11.87 5.11 12.23
CA TYR A 202 -12.13 6.44 12.77
C TYR A 202 -11.12 7.51 12.33
N VAL A 203 -9.95 7.10 11.77
CA VAL A 203 -8.97 8.04 11.19
C VAL A 203 -9.34 8.43 9.77
N CYS A 204 -9.55 7.45 8.89
CA CYS A 204 -9.69 7.72 7.44
C CYS A 204 -11.11 7.46 6.90
N GLY A 205 -12.03 6.97 7.73
CA GLY A 205 -13.40 6.68 7.31
C GLY A 205 -13.54 5.43 6.43
N HIS A 206 -12.47 4.66 6.21
CA HIS A 206 -12.55 3.41 5.44
C HIS A 206 -13.50 2.44 6.14
N ALA A 207 -14.48 1.93 5.41
CA ALA A 207 -15.39 0.89 5.85
C ALA A 207 -15.14 -0.37 5.02
N GLU A 208 -15.23 -1.53 5.67
CA GLU A 208 -15.04 -2.83 5.03
C GLU A 208 -15.87 -3.89 5.75
N GLU A 209 -16.39 -4.83 4.99
CA GLU A 209 -17.19 -5.92 5.54
C GLU A 209 -16.29 -6.91 6.29
N LEU A 210 -16.87 -7.43 7.39
CA LEU A 210 -16.25 -8.49 8.18
C LEU A 210 -16.93 -9.81 7.85
N VAL A 211 -16.12 -10.81 7.56
CA VAL A 211 -16.58 -12.14 7.18
C VAL A 211 -16.14 -13.15 8.22
N GLU A 212 -17.07 -13.99 8.64
CA GLU A 212 -16.81 -15.06 9.59
C GLU A 212 -16.18 -16.27 8.90
N CYS A 213 -15.06 -16.77 9.44
CA CYS A 213 -14.46 -18.00 9.00
C CYS A 213 -15.34 -19.19 9.36
N GLU A 214 -15.79 -19.96 8.39
CA GLU A 214 -16.67 -21.13 8.61
C GLU A 214 -15.99 -22.27 9.39
N GLN A 215 -14.66 -22.28 9.47
CA GLN A 215 -13.91 -23.29 10.18
C GLN A 215 -13.72 -22.99 11.67
N CYS A 216 -13.38 -21.74 12.03
CA CYS A 216 -13.04 -21.40 13.41
C CYS A 216 -13.92 -20.32 14.03
N GLY A 217 -14.83 -19.69 13.28
CA GLY A 217 -15.72 -18.64 13.75
C GLY A 217 -15.04 -17.29 14.00
N LYS A 218 -13.78 -17.11 13.64
CA LYS A 218 -13.11 -15.82 13.71
C LYS A 218 -13.58 -14.93 12.56
N TYR A 219 -13.71 -13.64 12.83
CA TYR A 219 -13.95 -12.63 11.80
C TYR A 219 -12.63 -12.10 11.24
N GLU A 220 -12.58 -11.87 9.95
CA GLU A 220 -11.51 -11.15 9.25
C GLU A 220 -12.12 -10.18 8.24
N PHE A 221 -11.31 -9.29 7.68
CA PHE A 221 -11.75 -8.44 6.58
C PHE A 221 -12.05 -9.29 5.34
N GLU A 222 -13.06 -8.89 4.57
CA GLU A 222 -13.47 -9.62 3.37
C GLU A 222 -12.28 -9.93 2.43
N HIS A 223 -11.35 -8.99 2.25
CA HIS A 223 -10.19 -9.17 1.37
C HIS A 223 -9.13 -10.15 1.90
N ASP A 224 -9.14 -10.49 3.21
CA ASP A 224 -8.23 -11.47 3.83
C ASP A 224 -8.86 -12.87 3.87
N ILE A 225 -10.15 -13.00 3.52
CA ILE A 225 -10.86 -14.27 3.46
C ILE A 225 -10.51 -15.00 2.16
N GLN A 226 -10.23 -16.28 2.29
CA GLN A 226 -10.02 -17.18 1.16
C GLN A 226 -11.30 -17.97 0.87
N GLU A 227 -11.75 -17.92 -0.37
CA GLU A 227 -12.85 -18.72 -0.86
C GLU A 227 -12.33 -20.00 -1.52
N TYR A 228 -12.89 -21.14 -1.14
CA TYR A 228 -12.54 -22.40 -1.78
C TYR A 228 -13.81 -23.20 -2.13
N ASP A 229 -13.88 -23.64 -3.39
CA ASP A 229 -14.94 -24.53 -3.88
C ASP A 229 -14.46 -25.98 -3.84
N PHE A 230 -14.94 -26.72 -2.86
CA PHE A 230 -14.64 -28.15 -2.73
C PHE A 230 -15.40 -29.02 -3.75
N GLY A 231 -16.27 -28.44 -4.56
CA GLY A 231 -17.08 -29.17 -5.53
C GLY A 231 -17.92 -30.28 -4.86
N ASN A 232 -17.87 -31.49 -5.43
CA ASN A 232 -18.61 -32.66 -4.93
C ASN A 232 -17.75 -33.58 -4.03
N LEU A 233 -16.72 -33.07 -3.37
CA LEU A 233 -15.95 -33.88 -2.42
C LEU A 233 -16.85 -34.27 -1.24
N LYS A 234 -16.95 -35.58 -0.95
CA LYS A 234 -17.80 -36.11 0.11
C LYS A 234 -17.51 -35.43 1.46
N GLY A 235 -18.50 -34.71 1.98
CA GLY A 235 -18.43 -34.00 3.26
C GLY A 235 -18.10 -32.50 3.16
N TRP A 236 -17.80 -32.01 1.95
CA TRP A 236 -17.50 -30.60 1.67
C TRP A 236 -18.34 -30.16 0.47
N GLU A 237 -19.61 -29.94 0.70
CA GLU A 237 -20.51 -29.40 -0.32
C GLU A 237 -20.49 -27.88 -0.25
N ASN A 238 -20.23 -27.21 -1.39
CA ASN A 238 -20.24 -25.77 -1.59
C ASN A 238 -18.92 -25.02 -1.32
N ILE A 239 -18.91 -23.75 -1.74
CA ILE A 239 -17.87 -22.78 -1.45
C ILE A 239 -17.82 -22.54 0.05
N LYS A 240 -16.61 -22.52 0.62
CA LYS A 240 -16.37 -22.21 2.03
C LYS A 240 -15.41 -21.05 2.19
N LEU A 241 -15.61 -20.31 3.27
CA LEU A 241 -14.88 -19.11 3.60
C LEU A 241 -13.91 -19.40 4.75
N PHE A 242 -12.62 -19.16 4.53
CA PHE A 242 -11.57 -19.44 5.49
C PHE A 242 -10.76 -18.20 5.82
N CYS A 243 -10.46 -18.00 7.10
CA CYS A 243 -9.45 -17.03 7.51
C CYS A 243 -8.04 -17.50 7.09
N SER A 244 -7.09 -16.59 7.05
CA SER A 244 -5.71 -16.86 6.64
C SER A 244 -5.09 -18.02 7.43
N GLU A 245 -5.28 -18.07 8.78
CA GLU A 245 -4.76 -19.14 9.63
C GLU A 245 -5.37 -20.53 9.31
N CYS A 246 -6.67 -20.58 9.00
CA CYS A 246 -7.34 -21.83 8.67
C CYS A 246 -7.00 -22.29 7.26
N TRP A 247 -6.81 -21.33 6.36
CA TRP A 247 -6.36 -21.59 4.99
C TRP A 247 -4.96 -22.20 4.95
N ASP A 248 -3.99 -21.62 5.67
CA ASP A 248 -2.61 -22.12 5.74
C ASP A 248 -2.56 -23.56 6.30
N LYS A 249 -3.41 -23.86 7.29
CA LYS A 249 -3.51 -25.23 7.82
C LYS A 249 -4.09 -26.19 6.79
N LEU A 250 -5.15 -25.77 6.12
CA LEU A 250 -5.79 -26.58 5.08
C LEU A 250 -4.81 -26.86 3.93
N GLU A 251 -4.11 -25.84 3.45
CA GLU A 251 -3.10 -25.98 2.41
C GLU A 251 -1.98 -26.93 2.82
N THR A 252 -1.55 -26.86 4.09
CA THR A 252 -0.50 -27.74 4.61
C THR A 252 -0.98 -29.19 4.73
N GLU A 253 -2.22 -29.42 5.20
CA GLU A 253 -2.79 -30.77 5.39
C GLU A 253 -3.12 -31.47 4.06
N TYR A 254 -3.52 -30.71 3.04
CA TYR A 254 -3.93 -31.24 1.73
C TYR A 254 -2.86 -31.14 0.65
N HIS A 255 -1.71 -30.55 0.93
CA HIS A 255 -0.63 -30.39 -0.06
C HIS A 255 -0.11 -31.74 -0.59
N GLU A 256 -0.20 -32.82 0.20
CA GLU A 256 0.22 -34.16 -0.21
C GLU A 256 -0.86 -34.88 -1.03
N GLU A 257 -2.14 -34.63 -0.79
CA GLU A 257 -3.25 -35.30 -1.51
C GLU A 257 -3.61 -34.63 -2.85
N PHE A 258 -3.39 -33.33 -3.00
CA PHE A 258 -3.78 -32.58 -4.22
C PHE A 258 -2.82 -32.77 -5.40
N TRP A 259 -1.55 -33.06 -5.15
CA TRP A 259 -0.54 -33.27 -6.19
C TRP A 259 -0.47 -34.71 -6.72
N GLU A 260 -1.10 -35.67 -6.05
CA GLU A 260 -1.20 -37.05 -6.54
C GLU A 260 -2.41 -37.28 -7.49
N LEU A 261 -3.31 -36.30 -7.63
CA LEU A 261 -4.53 -36.40 -8.45
C LEU A 261 -4.52 -35.49 -9.71
N SER A 262 -3.46 -34.75 -9.95
CA SER A 262 -3.22 -33.97 -11.16
C SER A 262 -2.07 -34.61 -11.98
#